data_875229b2377fbb366cd2eb6daed6c13a
#
_entry.id   875229b2377fbb366cd2eb6daed6c13a
#
_cell.length_a   1.000
_cell.length_b   1.000
_cell.length_c   1.000
_cell.angle_alpha   90.00
_cell.angle_beta   90.00
_cell.angle_gamma   90.00
#
_symmetry.space_group_name_H-M   'P 1'
#
loop_
_entity.id
_entity.type
_entity.pdbx_description
1 polymer ?
#
loop_
_entity_poly.entity_id
_entity_poly.type
_entity_poly.pdbx_seq_one_letter_code
_entity_poly.pdbx_strand_id
1 'polypeptide(L)'
;MSGTSVDGLDLVYVHFEKKEKWNYKILNSITYQYSKEWLVRLKSSLSLSKSDLVKLDQEYTLLLSKQILRFVNEFSINDIDAVSSHGHTVFHDPTNKFTYQIGNLPQISKEIEQNVVCNFRQQDVSLGGQGAPLVPVGEKYLFGEYDSCINLGGFANISKTLDEKLIAYDICPVNTVLNYLSNKINLDFDKDGEISKNGSLIEDLYSRLNKLDYYNNNHPKSLGIE
;
A
#
# COMPACT_ATOMS: atom_id res chain seq x y z
N MET A 1 -6.86 -0.99 -4.27
CA MET A 1 -6.03 -0.81 -3.08
C MET A 1 -6.05 0.64 -2.65
N SER A 2 -6.11 0.95 -1.34
CA SER A 2 -6.05 2.32 -0.81
C SER A 2 -4.92 2.39 0.21
N GLY A 3 -3.89 3.16 -0.10
CA GLY A 3 -2.74 3.36 0.78
C GLY A 3 -3.01 4.43 1.86
N THR A 4 -2.13 4.51 2.86
CA THR A 4 -2.18 5.52 3.92
C THR A 4 -1.84 6.94 3.41
N SER A 5 -1.25 7.06 2.22
CA SER A 5 -1.06 8.32 1.49
C SER A 5 -2.39 8.99 1.12
N VAL A 6 -3.47 8.19 0.99
CA VAL A 6 -4.82 8.65 0.64
C VAL A 6 -4.86 9.45 -0.68
N ASP A 7 -3.96 9.14 -1.60
CA ASP A 7 -3.84 9.80 -2.90
C ASP A 7 -4.86 9.27 -3.93
N GLY A 8 -5.45 8.10 -3.69
CA GLY A 8 -6.49 7.54 -4.55
C GLY A 8 -6.78 6.08 -4.24
N LEU A 9 -7.72 5.55 -5.00
CA LEU A 9 -8.04 4.13 -5.02
C LEU A 9 -7.47 3.50 -6.30
N ASP A 10 -6.46 2.64 -6.13
CA ASP A 10 -5.86 1.91 -7.23
C ASP A 10 -6.65 0.64 -7.53
N LEU A 11 -7.01 0.45 -8.79
CA LEU A 11 -7.59 -0.77 -9.31
C LEU A 11 -6.74 -1.31 -10.45
N VAL A 12 -6.60 -2.62 -10.49
CA VAL A 12 -5.88 -3.31 -11.53
C VAL A 12 -6.61 -4.60 -11.91
N TYR A 13 -6.71 -4.86 -13.20
CA TYR A 13 -7.16 -6.14 -13.74
C TYR A 13 -5.95 -6.93 -14.21
N VAL A 14 -5.73 -8.09 -13.59
CA VAL A 14 -4.52 -8.89 -13.78
C VAL A 14 -4.90 -10.31 -14.11
N HIS A 15 -4.28 -10.86 -15.14
CA HIS A 15 -4.31 -12.28 -15.42
C HIS A 15 -3.08 -12.95 -14.77
N PHE A 16 -3.31 -13.94 -13.92
CA PHE A 16 -2.27 -14.78 -13.35
C PHE A 16 -2.32 -16.18 -13.95
N GLU A 17 -1.16 -16.72 -14.29
CA GLU A 17 -1.01 -18.07 -14.81
C GLU A 17 0.08 -18.80 -14.03
N LYS A 18 -0.22 -19.99 -13.52
CA LYS A 18 0.77 -20.85 -12.87
C LYS A 18 1.16 -21.98 -13.83
N LYS A 19 2.39 -21.93 -14.33
CA LYS A 19 3.08 -23.03 -15.01
C LYS A 19 4.15 -23.59 -14.07
N GLU A 20 5.40 -23.64 -14.50
CA GLU A 20 6.54 -23.92 -13.62
C GLU A 20 6.75 -22.81 -12.59
N LYS A 21 6.54 -21.54 -13.03
CA LYS A 21 6.53 -20.34 -12.21
C LYS A 21 5.20 -19.62 -12.35
N TRP A 22 4.90 -18.73 -11.40
CA TRP A 22 3.82 -17.77 -11.54
C TRP A 22 4.20 -16.72 -12.57
N ASN A 23 3.28 -16.47 -13.49
CA ASN A 23 3.34 -15.40 -14.46
C ASN A 23 2.15 -14.46 -14.23
N TYR A 24 2.29 -13.22 -14.63
CA TYR A 24 1.20 -12.26 -14.58
C TYR A 24 1.20 -11.34 -15.79
N LYS A 25 0.04 -10.83 -16.12
CA LYS A 25 -0.14 -9.80 -17.13
C LYS A 25 -1.15 -8.79 -16.63
N ILE A 26 -0.73 -7.54 -16.48
CA ILE A 26 -1.65 -6.43 -16.21
C ILE A 26 -2.38 -6.11 -17.49
N LEU A 27 -3.69 -6.19 -17.48
CA LEU A 27 -4.56 -5.93 -18.61
C LEU A 27 -5.08 -4.49 -18.59
N ASN A 28 -5.54 -4.02 -17.42
CA ASN A 28 -6.00 -2.65 -17.21
C ASN A 28 -5.61 -2.18 -15.81
N SER A 29 -5.36 -0.89 -15.66
CA SER A 29 -5.13 -0.26 -14.36
C SER A 29 -5.60 1.18 -14.36
N ILE A 30 -6.05 1.67 -13.21
CA ILE A 30 -6.46 3.06 -13.00
C ILE A 30 -6.34 3.44 -11.53
N THR A 31 -6.09 4.71 -11.27
CA THR A 31 -6.23 5.31 -9.95
C THR A 31 -7.40 6.29 -9.97
N TYR A 32 -8.44 5.99 -9.20
CA TYR A 32 -9.54 6.93 -8.98
C TYR A 32 -9.23 7.84 -7.79
N GLN A 33 -9.16 9.14 -8.06
CA GLN A 33 -8.91 10.14 -7.02
C GLN A 33 -10.07 10.21 -6.04
N TYR A 34 -9.76 10.37 -4.75
CA TYR A 34 -10.77 10.64 -3.74
C TYR A 34 -11.31 12.07 -3.85
N SER A 35 -12.60 12.26 -3.58
CA SER A 35 -13.13 13.59 -3.35
C SER A 35 -12.50 14.23 -2.10
N LYS A 36 -12.50 15.56 -2.03
CA LYS A 36 -12.02 16.30 -0.84
C LYS A 36 -12.69 15.84 0.45
N GLU A 37 -13.97 15.49 0.38
CA GLU A 37 -14.73 14.95 1.51
C GLU A 37 -14.13 13.59 1.97
N TRP A 38 -13.91 12.65 1.05
CA TRP A 38 -13.34 11.36 1.37
C TRP A 38 -11.91 11.45 1.88
N LEU A 39 -11.10 12.38 1.34
CA LEU A 39 -9.76 12.64 1.85
C LEU A 39 -9.77 13.03 3.33
N VAL A 40 -10.67 13.93 3.73
CA VAL A 40 -10.81 14.37 5.12
C VAL A 40 -11.28 13.22 6.00
N ARG A 41 -12.29 12.48 5.56
CA ARG A 41 -12.88 11.37 6.33
C ARG A 41 -11.89 10.23 6.57
N LEU A 42 -11.13 9.84 5.55
CA LEU A 42 -10.12 8.77 5.67
C LEU A 42 -8.96 9.22 6.57
N LYS A 43 -8.46 10.45 6.41
CA LYS A 43 -7.39 10.99 7.26
C LYS A 43 -7.78 11.14 8.73
N SER A 44 -9.04 11.43 9.01
CA SER A 44 -9.55 11.55 10.38
C SER A 44 -10.07 10.23 10.98
N SER A 45 -10.05 9.14 10.23
CA SER A 45 -10.65 7.86 10.64
C SER A 45 -10.11 7.31 11.95
N LEU A 46 -8.83 7.53 12.24
CA LEU A 46 -8.16 7.08 13.47
C LEU A 46 -8.76 7.73 14.74
N SER A 47 -9.31 8.94 14.64
CA SER A 47 -9.88 9.69 15.77
C SER A 47 -11.37 9.51 15.95
N LEU A 48 -12.03 8.70 15.13
CA LEU A 48 -13.48 8.50 15.18
C LEU A 48 -13.91 7.65 16.39
N SER A 49 -15.13 7.89 16.86
CA SER A 49 -15.78 6.98 17.79
C SER A 49 -16.03 5.62 17.12
N LYS A 50 -16.18 4.55 17.92
CA LYS A 50 -16.48 3.22 17.39
C LYS A 50 -17.75 3.20 16.53
N SER A 51 -18.78 3.93 16.91
CA SER A 51 -20.04 4.02 16.13
C SER A 51 -19.86 4.73 14.82
N ASP A 52 -19.06 5.80 14.78
CA ASP A 52 -18.80 6.56 13.56
C ASP A 52 -17.86 5.80 12.63
N LEU A 53 -16.91 5.05 13.18
CA LEU A 53 -16.06 4.18 12.40
C LEU A 53 -16.83 3.05 11.71
N VAL A 54 -17.84 2.45 12.38
CA VAL A 54 -18.72 1.46 11.76
C VAL A 54 -19.52 2.07 10.60
N LYS A 55 -20.02 3.28 10.76
CA LYS A 55 -20.71 3.99 9.65
C LYS A 55 -19.75 4.30 8.49
N LEU A 56 -18.55 4.79 8.82
CA LEU A 56 -17.53 5.04 7.82
C LEU A 56 -17.18 3.77 7.03
N ASP A 57 -17.03 2.63 7.70
CA ASP A 57 -16.75 1.34 7.07
C ASP A 57 -17.87 0.93 6.10
N GLN A 58 -19.14 1.07 6.51
CA GLN A 58 -20.28 0.78 5.64
C GLN A 58 -20.28 1.67 4.38
N GLU A 59 -20.13 2.97 4.56
CA GLU A 59 -20.12 3.93 3.46
C GLU A 59 -18.89 3.75 2.55
N TYR A 60 -17.73 3.45 3.13
CA TYR A 60 -16.53 3.19 2.36
C TYR A 60 -16.61 1.87 1.59
N THR A 61 -17.23 0.84 2.17
CA THR A 61 -17.54 -0.42 1.46
C THR A 61 -18.40 -0.17 0.23
N LEU A 62 -19.43 0.67 0.34
CA LEU A 62 -20.27 1.05 -0.80
C LEU A 62 -19.49 1.89 -1.84
N LEU A 63 -18.61 2.78 -1.40
CA LEU A 63 -17.72 3.51 -2.31
C LEU A 63 -16.83 2.55 -3.11
N LEU A 64 -16.16 1.62 -2.44
CA LEU A 64 -15.34 0.61 -3.09
C LEU A 64 -16.14 -0.20 -4.11
N SER A 65 -17.32 -0.67 -3.74
CA SER A 65 -18.21 -1.41 -4.65
C SER A 65 -18.53 -0.60 -5.91
N LYS A 66 -18.89 0.67 -5.75
CA LYS A 66 -19.18 1.57 -6.88
C LYS A 66 -17.96 1.77 -7.79
N GLN A 67 -16.77 1.95 -7.21
CA GLN A 67 -15.56 2.15 -8.01
C GLN A 67 -15.12 0.87 -8.72
N ILE A 68 -15.31 -0.29 -8.10
CA ILE A 68 -15.05 -1.60 -8.75
C ILE A 68 -15.99 -1.78 -9.93
N LEU A 69 -17.29 -1.58 -9.77
CA LEU A 69 -18.26 -1.68 -10.85
C LEU A 69 -17.99 -0.66 -11.96
N ARG A 70 -17.61 0.58 -11.61
CA ARG A 70 -17.19 1.58 -12.58
C ARG A 70 -16.00 1.08 -13.40
N PHE A 71 -14.97 0.55 -12.76
CA PHE A 71 -13.77 0.01 -13.42
C PHE A 71 -14.12 -1.13 -14.37
N VAL A 72 -14.92 -2.09 -13.90
CA VAL A 72 -15.39 -3.23 -14.71
C VAL A 72 -16.12 -2.75 -15.95
N ASN A 73 -17.03 -1.79 -15.80
CA ASN A 73 -17.79 -1.24 -16.94
C ASN A 73 -16.93 -0.40 -17.89
N GLU A 74 -16.04 0.46 -17.35
CA GLU A 74 -15.18 1.35 -18.12
C GLU A 74 -14.23 0.57 -19.04
N PHE A 75 -13.72 -0.56 -18.57
CA PHE A 75 -12.83 -1.44 -19.34
C PHE A 75 -13.51 -2.67 -19.95
N SER A 76 -14.86 -2.77 -19.87
CA SER A 76 -15.65 -3.88 -20.41
C SER A 76 -15.13 -5.27 -19.96
N ILE A 77 -14.81 -5.39 -18.67
CA ILE A 77 -14.26 -6.61 -18.08
C ILE A 77 -15.42 -7.60 -17.86
N ASN A 78 -15.33 -8.78 -18.44
CA ASN A 78 -16.40 -9.79 -18.40
C ASN A 78 -15.99 -11.11 -17.73
N ASP A 79 -14.70 -11.26 -17.44
CA ASP A 79 -14.14 -12.51 -16.92
C ASP A 79 -13.33 -12.19 -15.65
N ILE A 80 -13.93 -12.43 -14.48
CA ILE A 80 -13.35 -12.17 -13.18
C ILE A 80 -13.55 -13.40 -12.30
N ASP A 81 -12.46 -14.07 -11.93
CA ASP A 81 -12.50 -15.17 -10.98
C ASP A 81 -12.77 -14.71 -9.54
N ALA A 82 -12.12 -13.62 -9.15
CA ALA A 82 -12.28 -12.99 -7.85
C ALA A 82 -11.74 -11.55 -7.81
N VAL A 83 -12.25 -10.77 -6.88
CA VAL A 83 -11.73 -9.45 -6.54
C VAL A 83 -10.91 -9.54 -5.25
N SER A 84 -9.66 -9.12 -5.29
CA SER A 84 -8.79 -9.00 -4.12
C SER A 84 -8.87 -7.58 -3.57
N SER A 85 -9.38 -7.41 -2.34
CA SER A 85 -9.55 -6.09 -1.72
C SER A 85 -8.69 -5.96 -0.46
N HIS A 86 -7.83 -4.95 -0.45
CA HIS A 86 -7.06 -4.58 0.74
C HIS A 86 -7.90 -3.76 1.74
N GLY A 87 -8.89 -3.01 1.25
CA GLY A 87 -9.55 -1.96 2.04
C GLY A 87 -8.62 -0.78 2.32
N HIS A 88 -8.97 0.02 3.34
CA HIS A 88 -8.15 1.12 3.85
C HIS A 88 -7.80 0.88 5.32
N THR A 89 -6.50 0.91 5.64
CA THR A 89 -6.02 0.63 7.00
C THR A 89 -6.28 1.83 7.90
N VAL A 90 -7.05 1.62 8.97
CA VAL A 90 -7.31 2.60 10.03
C VAL A 90 -6.42 2.33 11.24
N PHE A 91 -6.35 1.09 11.69
CA PHE A 91 -5.53 0.69 12.84
C PHE A 91 -4.56 -0.41 12.46
N HIS A 92 -3.36 -0.34 13.01
CA HIS A 92 -2.38 -1.40 12.86
C HIS A 92 -1.52 -1.49 14.13
N ASP A 93 -1.83 -2.46 14.97
CA ASP A 93 -1.14 -2.75 16.23
C ASP A 93 -0.93 -4.26 16.39
N PRO A 94 0.02 -4.83 15.66
CA PRO A 94 0.27 -6.28 15.69
C PRO A 94 0.75 -6.77 17.07
N THR A 95 1.35 -5.91 17.88
CA THR A 95 1.78 -6.25 19.24
C THR A 95 0.58 -6.65 20.11
N ASN A 96 -0.54 -5.93 19.96
CA ASN A 96 -1.80 -6.25 20.60
C ASN A 96 -2.70 -7.17 19.75
N LYS A 97 -2.16 -7.80 18.71
CA LYS A 97 -2.86 -8.69 17.78
C LYS A 97 -4.07 -8.03 17.13
N PHE A 98 -3.97 -6.74 16.84
CA PHE A 98 -5.06 -5.97 16.29
C PHE A 98 -4.66 -5.23 15.02
N THR A 99 -5.48 -5.36 13.99
CA THR A 99 -5.41 -4.53 12.78
C THR A 99 -6.80 -4.39 12.21
N TYR A 100 -7.13 -3.23 11.66
CA TYR A 100 -8.46 -2.96 11.14
C TYR A 100 -8.39 -2.19 9.82
N GLN A 101 -8.94 -2.80 8.80
CA GLN A 101 -9.11 -2.23 7.47
C GLN A 101 -10.60 -2.08 7.19
N ILE A 102 -11.04 -0.85 6.90
CA ILE A 102 -12.40 -0.55 6.45
C ILE A 102 -12.58 -0.85 4.95
N GLY A 103 -13.82 -1.07 4.53
CA GLY A 103 -14.18 -1.31 3.13
C GLY A 103 -14.23 -2.79 2.74
N ASN A 104 -14.08 -3.69 3.71
CA ASN A 104 -14.07 -5.13 3.48
C ASN A 104 -15.27 -5.86 4.11
N LEU A 105 -16.38 -5.16 4.31
CA LEU A 105 -17.60 -5.79 4.83
C LEU A 105 -18.15 -6.81 3.81
N PRO A 106 -18.81 -7.91 4.27
CA PRO A 106 -19.37 -8.93 3.37
C PRO A 106 -20.35 -8.38 2.31
N GLN A 107 -20.84 -7.16 2.53
CA GLN A 107 -21.69 -6.45 1.60
C GLN A 107 -21.02 -6.18 0.26
N ILE A 108 -19.70 -5.97 0.21
CA ILE A 108 -18.96 -5.70 -1.03
C ILE A 108 -19.19 -6.81 -2.08
N SER A 109 -19.14 -8.08 -1.66
CA SER A 109 -19.34 -9.22 -2.57
C SER A 109 -20.75 -9.25 -3.16
N LYS A 110 -21.75 -8.83 -2.38
CA LYS A 110 -23.15 -8.75 -2.85
C LYS A 110 -23.34 -7.61 -3.84
N GLU A 111 -22.75 -6.44 -3.55
CA GLU A 111 -22.88 -5.25 -4.40
C GLU A 111 -22.23 -5.42 -5.77
N ILE A 112 -21.10 -6.14 -5.84
CA ILE A 112 -20.37 -6.33 -7.10
C ILE A 112 -20.66 -7.68 -7.76
N GLU A 113 -21.44 -8.56 -7.13
CA GLU A 113 -21.80 -9.92 -7.59
C GLU A 113 -20.57 -10.77 -7.93
N GLN A 114 -19.48 -10.62 -7.15
CA GLN A 114 -18.21 -11.32 -7.35
C GLN A 114 -17.71 -11.92 -6.02
N ASN A 115 -16.89 -12.96 -6.15
CA ASN A 115 -16.10 -13.44 -5.01
C ASN A 115 -15.11 -12.38 -4.58
N VAL A 116 -15.05 -12.08 -3.28
CA VAL A 116 -14.10 -11.11 -2.73
C VAL A 116 -13.16 -11.79 -1.73
N VAL A 117 -11.87 -11.66 -1.97
CA VAL A 117 -10.81 -12.09 -1.04
C VAL A 117 -10.24 -10.85 -0.37
N CYS A 118 -10.29 -10.79 0.97
CA CYS A 118 -9.91 -9.62 1.75
C CYS A 118 -9.36 -10.00 3.13
N ASN A 119 -9.12 -9.00 3.98
CA ASN A 119 -8.66 -9.17 5.37
C ASN A 119 -7.31 -9.89 5.52
N PHE A 120 -6.41 -9.75 4.55
CA PHE A 120 -5.09 -10.39 4.54
C PHE A 120 -4.26 -10.06 5.78
N ARG A 121 -4.26 -8.79 6.21
CA ARG A 121 -3.51 -8.34 7.39
C ARG A 121 -4.08 -8.92 8.66
N GLN A 122 -5.39 -8.93 8.80
CA GLN A 122 -6.07 -9.49 9.96
C GLN A 122 -5.81 -11.00 10.08
N GLN A 123 -5.82 -11.72 8.97
CA GLN A 123 -5.51 -13.15 8.96
C GLN A 123 -4.08 -13.40 9.42
N ASP A 124 -3.10 -12.67 8.87
CA ASP A 124 -1.70 -12.82 9.23
C ASP A 124 -1.46 -12.52 10.72
N VAL A 125 -2.02 -11.43 11.24
CA VAL A 125 -1.93 -11.06 12.66
C VAL A 125 -2.59 -12.14 13.55
N SER A 126 -3.72 -12.70 13.14
CA SER A 126 -4.41 -13.77 13.90
C SER A 126 -3.58 -15.05 13.97
N LEU A 127 -2.77 -15.31 12.96
CA LEU A 127 -1.84 -16.45 12.90
C LEU A 127 -0.49 -16.17 13.59
N GLY A 128 -0.32 -14.99 14.19
CA GLY A 128 0.88 -14.60 14.91
C GLY A 128 1.92 -13.83 14.09
N GLY A 129 1.58 -13.46 12.86
CA GLY A 129 2.38 -12.58 12.01
C GLY A 129 2.21 -11.11 12.36
N GLN A 130 2.93 -10.26 11.63
CA GLN A 130 2.92 -8.80 11.83
C GLN A 130 1.83 -8.10 11.00
N GLY A 131 1.18 -8.79 10.06
CA GLY A 131 0.22 -8.19 9.13
C GLY A 131 0.82 -7.20 8.12
N ALA A 132 2.12 -6.97 8.18
CA ALA A 132 2.89 -6.10 7.28
C ALA A 132 4.37 -6.47 7.34
N PRO A 133 5.12 -6.34 6.23
CA PRO A 133 4.66 -6.07 4.88
C PRO A 133 3.99 -7.30 4.24
N LEU A 134 3.07 -7.11 3.31
CA LEU A 134 2.43 -8.21 2.54
C LEU A 134 3.11 -8.44 1.17
N VAL A 135 3.69 -7.38 0.61
CA VAL A 135 4.30 -7.37 -0.73
C VAL A 135 5.39 -8.44 -0.92
N PRO A 136 6.26 -8.72 0.07
CA PRO A 136 7.34 -9.70 -0.07
C PRO A 136 6.88 -11.11 -0.47
N VAL A 137 5.68 -11.52 -0.10
CA VAL A 137 5.11 -12.82 -0.54
C VAL A 137 4.87 -12.83 -2.05
N GLY A 138 4.32 -11.73 -2.60
CA GLY A 138 4.15 -11.55 -4.03
C GLY A 138 5.50 -11.50 -4.76
N GLU A 139 6.46 -10.79 -4.22
CA GLU A 139 7.81 -10.68 -4.78
C GLU A 139 8.50 -12.05 -4.88
N LYS A 140 8.40 -12.88 -3.84
CA LYS A 140 8.92 -14.25 -3.86
C LYS A 140 8.34 -15.09 -4.99
N TYR A 141 7.06 -14.95 -5.30
CA TYR A 141 6.40 -15.76 -6.31
C TYR A 141 6.54 -15.19 -7.73
N LEU A 142 6.59 -13.87 -7.89
CA LEU A 142 6.56 -13.20 -9.19
C LEU A 142 7.95 -12.73 -9.65
N PHE A 143 8.86 -12.48 -8.72
CA PHE A 143 10.19 -11.92 -8.96
C PHE A 143 11.31 -12.74 -8.31
N GLY A 144 11.07 -14.03 -8.12
CA GLY A 144 12.03 -14.94 -7.45
C GLY A 144 13.34 -15.18 -8.20
N GLU A 145 13.50 -14.64 -9.42
CA GLU A 145 14.76 -14.63 -10.15
C GLU A 145 15.71 -13.50 -9.74
N TYR A 146 15.23 -12.50 -9.01
CA TYR A 146 16.03 -11.40 -8.50
C TYR A 146 16.51 -11.69 -7.06
N ASP A 147 17.73 -11.27 -6.75
CA ASP A 147 18.31 -11.44 -5.40
C ASP A 147 17.57 -10.59 -4.36
N SER A 148 17.00 -9.46 -4.77
CA SER A 148 16.24 -8.57 -3.91
C SER A 148 15.27 -7.71 -4.72
N CYS A 149 14.18 -7.27 -4.06
CA CYS A 149 13.24 -6.31 -4.59
C CYS A 149 13.28 -5.04 -3.72
N ILE A 150 13.27 -3.88 -4.37
CA ILE A 150 13.24 -2.57 -3.69
C ILE A 150 11.96 -1.84 -4.08
N ASN A 151 11.17 -1.45 -3.09
CA ASN A 151 10.02 -0.59 -3.22
C ASN A 151 10.39 0.85 -2.88
N LEU A 152 10.03 1.81 -3.74
CA LEU A 152 10.22 3.24 -3.54
C LEU A 152 8.85 3.91 -3.32
N GLY A 153 8.29 3.71 -2.13
CA GLY A 153 7.05 4.33 -1.69
C GLY A 153 7.27 5.63 -0.92
N GLY A 154 6.52 5.88 0.12
CA GLY A 154 6.80 6.96 1.09
C GLY A 154 8.13 6.75 1.77
N PHE A 155 8.39 5.50 2.18
CA PHE A 155 9.67 4.95 2.60
C PHE A 155 10.15 3.95 1.55
N ALA A 156 11.45 3.85 1.36
CA ALA A 156 12.06 2.76 0.61
C ALA A 156 12.15 1.54 1.52
N ASN A 157 11.75 0.38 1.00
CA ASN A 157 11.96 -0.89 1.67
C ASN A 157 12.55 -1.92 0.71
N ILE A 158 13.25 -2.88 1.27
CA ILE A 158 13.85 -3.99 0.54
C ILE A 158 13.30 -5.31 1.07
N SER A 159 13.09 -6.24 0.17
CA SER A 159 12.89 -7.64 0.49
C SER A 159 13.94 -8.50 -0.21
N LYS A 160 14.38 -9.55 0.46
CA LYS A 160 15.31 -10.55 -0.09
C LYS A 160 15.11 -11.89 0.58
N THR A 161 15.45 -12.95 -0.12
CA THR A 161 15.51 -14.29 0.46
C THR A 161 16.97 -14.58 0.86
N LEU A 162 17.18 -14.86 2.14
CA LEU A 162 18.48 -15.25 2.70
C LEU A 162 18.29 -16.56 3.47
N ASP A 163 19.05 -17.59 3.13
CA ASP A 163 18.97 -18.93 3.75
C ASP A 163 17.51 -19.43 3.84
N GLU A 164 16.79 -19.37 2.72
CA GLU A 164 15.37 -19.71 2.56
C GLU A 164 14.38 -18.85 3.37
N LYS A 165 14.86 -17.89 4.15
CA LYS A 165 14.04 -16.93 4.90
C LYS A 165 13.81 -15.68 4.10
N LEU A 166 12.55 -15.27 3.99
CA LEU A 166 12.18 -13.99 3.42
C LEU A 166 12.38 -12.89 4.48
N ILE A 167 13.28 -11.98 4.20
CA ILE A 167 13.60 -10.84 5.07
C ILE A 167 13.14 -9.57 4.36
N ALA A 168 12.42 -8.70 5.07
CA ALA A 168 12.02 -7.38 4.57
C ALA A 168 12.20 -6.32 5.66
N TYR A 169 12.64 -5.13 5.26
CA TYR A 169 12.84 -4.00 6.17
C TYR A 169 12.90 -2.66 5.42
N ASP A 170 12.63 -1.56 6.14
CA ASP A 170 12.72 -0.22 5.58
C ASP A 170 14.19 0.23 5.49
N ILE A 171 14.50 0.94 4.40
CA ILE A 171 15.85 1.45 4.12
C ILE A 171 15.95 2.92 4.57
N CYS A 172 15.10 3.78 4.01
CA CYS A 172 15.14 5.22 4.26
C CYS A 172 13.80 5.89 3.86
N PRO A 173 13.53 7.11 4.34
CA PRO A 173 12.47 7.93 3.78
C PRO A 173 12.74 8.29 2.31
N VAL A 174 11.71 8.30 1.49
CA VAL A 174 11.78 8.69 0.07
C VAL A 174 10.68 9.73 -0.23
N ASN A 175 9.56 9.32 -0.82
CA ASN A 175 8.54 10.26 -1.26
C ASN A 175 7.88 11.04 -0.10
N THR A 176 7.85 10.52 1.09
CA THR A 176 7.39 11.26 2.28
C THR A 176 8.20 12.56 2.47
N VAL A 177 9.52 12.50 2.32
CA VAL A 177 10.39 13.68 2.44
C VAL A 177 10.43 14.48 1.15
N LEU A 178 10.56 13.80 0.00
CA LEU A 178 10.64 14.47 -1.30
C LEU A 178 9.37 15.29 -1.60
N ASN A 179 8.18 14.74 -1.35
CA ASN A 179 6.92 15.45 -1.56
C ASN A 179 6.74 16.59 -0.54
N TYR A 180 7.18 16.38 0.73
CA TYR A 180 7.18 17.45 1.71
C TYR A 180 8.04 18.66 1.23
N LEU A 181 9.22 18.41 0.66
CA LEU A 181 10.08 19.45 0.13
C LEU A 181 9.49 20.11 -1.12
N SER A 182 8.92 19.32 -2.04
CA SER A 182 8.24 19.84 -3.22
C SER A 182 7.06 20.73 -2.86
N ASN A 183 6.28 20.38 -1.83
CA ASN A 183 5.18 21.18 -1.33
C ASN A 183 5.64 22.57 -0.81
N LYS A 184 6.88 22.70 -0.31
CA LYS A 184 7.44 24.01 0.11
C LYS A 184 7.61 25.00 -1.04
N ILE A 185 7.66 24.50 -2.26
CA ILE A 185 7.74 25.31 -3.50
C ILE A 185 6.46 25.20 -4.34
N ASN A 186 5.33 24.85 -3.71
CA ASN A 186 3.99 24.73 -4.31
C ASN A 186 3.89 23.69 -5.44
N LEU A 187 4.63 22.60 -5.34
CA LEU A 187 4.54 21.42 -6.20
C LEU A 187 4.08 20.21 -5.38
N ASP A 188 3.22 19.36 -5.96
CA ASP A 188 2.76 18.15 -5.29
C ASP A 188 3.89 17.13 -5.12
N PHE A 189 4.76 17.02 -6.12
CA PHE A 189 5.94 16.15 -6.14
C PHE A 189 6.97 16.64 -7.18
N ASP A 190 8.17 16.08 -7.14
CA ASP A 190 9.23 16.33 -8.13
C ASP A 190 8.99 15.46 -9.37
N LYS A 191 8.29 16.03 -10.37
CA LYS A 191 7.91 15.32 -11.58
C LYS A 191 9.16 14.92 -12.38
N ASP A 192 9.28 13.62 -12.63
CA ASP A 192 10.39 13.02 -13.38
C ASP A 192 11.78 13.32 -12.79
N GLY A 193 11.84 13.75 -11.51
CA GLY A 193 13.07 14.09 -10.82
C GLY A 193 13.77 15.36 -11.34
N GLU A 194 13.05 16.26 -12.02
CA GLU A 194 13.63 17.43 -12.69
C GLU A 194 14.24 18.43 -11.69
N ILE A 195 13.66 18.59 -10.50
CA ILE A 195 14.22 19.46 -9.46
C ILE A 195 15.52 18.85 -8.95
N SER A 196 15.47 17.58 -8.58
CA SER A 196 16.62 16.84 -8.05
C SER A 196 17.78 16.78 -9.04
N LYS A 197 17.48 16.59 -10.32
CA LYS A 197 18.46 16.55 -11.41
C LYS A 197 19.22 17.88 -11.57
N ASN A 198 18.55 19.00 -11.35
CA ASN A 198 19.14 20.34 -11.46
C ASN A 198 19.71 20.85 -10.13
N GLY A 199 19.62 20.06 -9.07
CA GLY A 199 20.17 20.36 -7.76
C GLY A 199 21.65 20.04 -7.65
N SER A 200 22.24 20.46 -6.53
CA SER A 200 23.63 20.14 -6.17
C SER A 200 23.67 19.37 -4.86
N LEU A 201 24.62 18.44 -4.73
CA LEU A 201 24.83 17.72 -3.48
C LEU A 201 25.28 18.68 -2.38
N ILE A 202 24.59 18.66 -1.24
CA ILE A 202 24.98 19.36 -0.03
C ILE A 202 25.75 18.39 0.86
N GLU A 203 27.08 18.41 0.75
CA GLU A 203 27.98 17.42 1.38
C GLU A 203 27.81 17.29 2.89
N ASP A 204 27.66 18.42 3.62
CA ASP A 204 27.43 18.38 5.06
C ASP A 204 26.12 17.69 5.41
N LEU A 205 25.02 18.01 4.71
CA LEU A 205 23.74 17.37 4.91
C LEU A 205 23.81 15.87 4.61
N TYR A 206 24.41 15.51 3.48
CA TYR A 206 24.63 14.11 3.10
C TYR A 206 25.39 13.34 4.18
N SER A 207 26.49 13.92 4.69
CA SER A 207 27.29 13.31 5.74
C SER A 207 26.53 13.15 7.06
N ARG A 208 25.68 14.12 7.43
CA ARG A 208 24.85 14.07 8.63
C ARG A 208 23.74 13.03 8.50
N LEU A 209 23.06 12.96 7.37
CA LEU A 209 22.01 11.98 7.12
C LEU A 209 22.53 10.54 7.19
N ASN A 210 23.72 10.29 6.62
CA ASN A 210 24.35 8.96 6.67
C ASN A 210 24.81 8.53 8.09
N LYS A 211 24.84 9.45 9.05
CA LYS A 211 25.22 9.17 10.45
C LYS A 211 24.01 8.95 11.37
N LEU A 212 22.80 8.94 10.83
CA LEU A 212 21.61 8.67 11.65
C LEU A 212 21.68 7.27 12.27
N ASP A 213 21.34 7.17 13.55
CA ASP A 213 21.42 5.92 14.32
C ASP A 213 20.61 4.79 13.71
N TYR A 214 19.54 5.13 12.99
CA TYR A 214 18.71 4.18 12.26
C TYR A 214 19.53 3.25 11.35
N TYR A 215 20.56 3.77 10.67
CA TYR A 215 21.39 2.98 9.74
C TYR A 215 22.27 1.95 10.44
N ASN A 216 22.53 2.14 11.73
CA ASN A 216 23.31 1.22 12.54
C ASN A 216 22.44 0.11 13.17
N ASN A 217 21.11 0.18 13.09
CA ASN A 217 20.22 -0.82 13.65
C ASN A 217 20.27 -2.11 12.84
N ASN A 218 20.22 -3.24 13.56
CA ASN A 218 20.13 -4.57 12.95
C ASN A 218 18.78 -4.77 12.24
N HIS A 219 18.75 -5.67 11.26
CA HIS A 219 17.55 -6.09 10.54
C HIS A 219 16.78 -7.20 11.31
N PRO A 220 15.45 -7.29 11.17
CA PRO A 220 14.55 -6.37 10.47
C PRO A 220 14.33 -5.07 11.25
N LYS A 221 14.09 -3.96 10.54
CA LYS A 221 13.82 -2.65 11.12
C LYS A 221 12.78 -1.91 10.28
N SER A 222 12.04 -0.97 10.89
CA SER A 222 11.00 -0.20 10.22
C SER A 222 11.11 1.29 10.53
N LEU A 223 10.50 2.12 9.69
CA LEU A 223 10.36 3.56 9.83
C LEU A 223 8.90 3.93 9.98
N GLY A 224 8.61 4.92 10.81
CA GLY A 224 7.31 5.56 10.98
C GLY A 224 7.34 7.05 10.60
N ILE A 225 6.19 7.70 10.75
CA ILE A 225 6.06 9.16 10.52
C ILE A 225 6.40 9.93 11.82
N GLU A 226 6.71 9.24 12.89
CA GLU A 226 6.98 9.75 14.25
C GLU A 226 8.24 10.62 14.31
#